data_64d98f42ed27b593360cf08fe5f97c46
#
_entry.id   64d98f42ed27b593360cf08fe5f97c46
#
_cell.length_a   1.000
_cell.length_b   1.000
_cell.length_c   1.000
_cell.angle_alpha   90.00
_cell.angle_beta   90.00
_cell.angle_gamma   90.00
#
_symmetry.space_group_name_H-M   'P 1'
#
loop_
_entity.id
_entity.type
_entity.pdbx_description
1 polymer ?
#
loop_
_entity_poly.entity_id
_entity_poly.type
_entity_poly.pdbx_seq_one_letter_code
_entity_poly.pdbx_strand_id
1 'polypeptide(L)'
;MNVANAAYQRDGGLSGVSTGLIDMDKKLGGLHRSDLLILAGRPSMGKTSLATNIAFNVAKAYKRGLTHDGTEGAVDGGVVGFYSLEMSAEQLAARILSEAAEIPSQQIRSGDMSETEFRRFVDAAKALEACPLFIDDTPALPISQLAARARRLKRTHGLDVLIVDY
;
A
#
# COMPACT_ATOMS: atom_id res chain seq x y z
N MET A 1 -3.91 -23.52 19.70
CA MET A 1 -3.54 -22.34 20.47
C MET A 1 -4.47 -21.20 20.09
N ASN A 2 -5.13 -20.57 21.03
CA ASN A 2 -6.17 -19.58 20.76
C ASN A 2 -5.55 -18.26 20.24
N VAL A 3 -6.08 -17.68 19.18
CA VAL A 3 -5.67 -16.39 18.57
C VAL A 3 -5.58 -15.28 19.65
N ALA A 4 -6.46 -15.31 20.65
CA ALA A 4 -6.45 -14.39 21.78
C ALA A 4 -5.19 -14.50 22.67
N ASN A 5 -4.63 -15.70 22.83
CA ASN A 5 -3.41 -15.92 23.63
C ASN A 5 -2.15 -15.42 22.91
N ALA A 6 -2.13 -15.56 21.58
CA ALA A 6 -1.06 -15.01 20.74
C ALA A 6 -1.10 -13.48 20.68
N ALA A 7 -2.29 -12.88 20.72
CA ALA A 7 -2.47 -11.43 20.77
C ALA A 7 -2.02 -10.84 22.13
N TYR A 8 -2.30 -11.53 23.23
CA TYR A 8 -1.89 -11.11 24.57
C TYR A 8 -0.37 -11.17 24.78
N GLN A 9 0.31 -12.12 24.15
CA GLN A 9 1.77 -12.27 24.24
C GLN A 9 2.57 -11.30 23.35
N ARG A 10 1.92 -10.55 22.50
CA ARG A 10 2.58 -9.58 21.60
C ARG A 10 2.62 -8.18 22.24
N ASP A 11 3.19 -7.98 23.35
CA ASP A 11 3.56 -6.69 23.99
C ASP A 11 3.09 -5.40 23.24
N GLY A 12 1.78 -5.29 22.94
CA GLY A 12 1.17 -4.16 22.19
C GLY A 12 1.45 -4.10 20.68
N GLY A 13 2.08 -5.12 20.07
CA GLY A 13 2.32 -5.18 18.63
C GLY A 13 1.06 -5.48 17.82
N LEU A 14 0.95 -4.91 16.61
CA LEU A 14 -0.14 -5.19 15.67
C LEU A 14 -0.11 -6.68 15.28
N SER A 15 -1.29 -7.30 15.21
CA SER A 15 -1.42 -8.69 14.76
C SER A 15 -1.45 -8.81 13.24
N GLY A 16 -1.84 -7.75 12.53
CA GLY A 16 -1.85 -7.61 11.08
C GLY A 16 -0.78 -6.67 10.55
N VAL A 17 -0.76 -6.48 9.24
CA VAL A 17 0.12 -5.50 8.58
C VAL A 17 -0.35 -4.08 8.91
N SER A 18 0.58 -3.22 9.35
CA SER A 18 0.27 -1.80 9.65
C SER A 18 -0.17 -1.06 8.39
N THR A 19 -1.21 -0.26 8.50
CA THR A 19 -1.63 0.69 7.45
C THR A 19 -0.74 1.93 7.39
N GLY A 20 0.10 2.15 8.42
CA GLY A 20 0.84 3.39 8.62
C GLY A 20 0.00 4.53 9.22
N LEU A 21 -1.27 4.27 9.53
CA LEU A 21 -2.19 5.23 10.14
C LEU A 21 -2.54 4.78 11.56
N ILE A 22 -2.01 5.46 12.56
CA ILE A 22 -2.03 5.05 13.97
C ILE A 22 -3.45 4.75 14.48
N ASP A 23 -4.40 5.64 14.22
CA ASP A 23 -5.76 5.47 14.74
C ASP A 23 -6.54 4.38 13.98
N MET A 24 -6.22 4.16 12.71
CA MET A 24 -6.78 3.06 11.93
C MET A 24 -6.23 1.73 12.43
N ASP A 25 -4.93 1.65 12.64
CA ASP A 25 -4.26 0.47 13.17
C ASP A 25 -4.76 0.08 14.57
N LYS A 26 -4.98 1.06 15.46
CA LYS A 26 -5.60 0.82 16.78
C LYS A 26 -6.98 0.20 16.67
N LYS A 27 -7.79 0.59 15.68
CA LYS A 27 -9.17 0.10 15.49
C LYS A 27 -9.21 -1.27 14.81
N LEU A 28 -8.35 -1.49 13.80
CA LEU A 28 -8.35 -2.73 13.01
C LEU A 28 -7.41 -3.81 13.57
N GLY A 29 -6.43 -3.44 14.39
CA GLY A 29 -5.33 -4.35 14.76
C GLY A 29 -4.35 -4.60 13.62
N GLY A 30 -4.36 -3.76 12.57
CA GLY A 30 -3.69 -3.94 11.30
C GLY A 30 -4.54 -4.68 10.27
N LEU A 31 -3.97 -4.92 9.08
CA LEU A 31 -4.62 -5.66 8.00
C LEU A 31 -4.30 -7.15 8.16
N HIS A 32 -5.32 -7.97 8.39
CA HIS A 32 -5.15 -9.40 8.60
C HIS A 32 -5.27 -10.19 7.30
N ARG A 33 -4.57 -11.32 7.25
CA ARG A 33 -4.70 -12.27 6.13
C ARG A 33 -6.15 -12.78 6.03
N SER A 34 -6.65 -12.92 4.83
CA SER A 34 -7.99 -13.38 4.50
C SER A 34 -9.13 -12.41 4.83
N ASP A 35 -8.84 -11.22 5.35
CA ASP A 35 -9.85 -10.21 5.56
C ASP A 35 -10.21 -9.49 4.25
N LEU A 36 -11.48 -9.14 4.12
CA LEU A 36 -12.00 -8.23 3.12
C LEU A 36 -12.41 -6.91 3.80
N LEU A 37 -11.71 -5.85 3.44
CA LEU A 37 -12.00 -4.50 3.93
C LEU A 37 -12.64 -3.67 2.81
N ILE A 38 -13.78 -3.06 3.10
CA ILE A 38 -14.50 -2.20 2.16
C ILE A 38 -14.32 -0.75 2.57
N LEU A 39 -13.63 0.00 1.72
CA LEU A 39 -13.49 1.45 1.85
C LEU A 39 -14.57 2.15 1.04
N ALA A 40 -15.60 2.66 1.69
CA ALA A 40 -16.72 3.34 1.07
C ALA A 40 -16.78 4.82 1.45
N GLY A 41 -17.30 5.63 0.56
CA GLY A 41 -17.49 7.07 0.76
C GLY A 41 -18.12 7.72 -0.47
N ARG A 42 -18.67 8.92 -0.30
CA ARG A 42 -19.20 9.70 -1.42
C ARG A 42 -18.09 10.03 -2.43
N PRO A 43 -18.42 10.31 -3.68
CA PRO A 43 -17.45 10.81 -4.66
C PRO A 43 -16.63 11.98 -4.11
N SER A 44 -15.38 12.08 -4.49
CA SER A 44 -14.45 13.16 -4.09
C SER A 44 -14.14 13.26 -2.59
N MET A 45 -14.46 12.24 -1.78
CA MET A 45 -14.14 12.20 -0.35
C MET A 45 -12.74 11.65 -0.03
N GLY A 46 -11.90 11.42 -1.03
CA GLY A 46 -10.52 10.99 -0.83
C GLY A 46 -10.31 9.48 -0.67
N LYS A 47 -11.24 8.63 -1.13
CA LYS A 47 -11.09 7.16 -1.07
C LYS A 47 -9.79 6.69 -1.70
N THR A 48 -9.54 7.07 -2.95
CA THR A 48 -8.31 6.72 -3.68
C THR A 48 -7.06 7.27 -2.98
N SER A 49 -7.10 8.49 -2.43
CA SER A 49 -5.99 9.06 -1.66
C SER A 49 -5.68 8.23 -0.42
N LEU A 50 -6.69 7.83 0.34
CA LEU A 50 -6.50 6.97 1.50
C LEU A 50 -5.95 5.59 1.09
N ALA A 51 -6.49 5.00 0.01
CA ALA A 51 -6.03 3.72 -0.50
C ALA A 51 -4.56 3.77 -0.96
N THR A 52 -4.16 4.83 -1.68
CA THR A 52 -2.77 5.03 -2.11
C THR A 52 -1.82 5.28 -0.96
N ASN A 53 -2.24 6.02 0.07
CA ASN A 53 -1.48 6.22 1.30
C ASN A 53 -1.20 4.89 2.01
N ILE A 54 -2.24 4.09 2.22
CA ILE A 54 -2.10 2.76 2.84
C ILE A 54 -1.17 1.89 1.98
N ALA A 55 -1.38 1.84 0.67
CA ALA A 55 -0.57 1.05 -0.25
C ALA A 55 0.92 1.41 -0.14
N PHE A 56 1.24 2.70 -0.19
CA PHE A 56 2.61 3.17 -0.12
C PHE A 56 3.24 2.94 1.26
N ASN A 57 2.51 3.21 2.35
CA ASN A 57 2.99 2.96 3.71
C ASN A 57 3.34 1.49 3.93
N VAL A 58 2.45 0.58 3.51
CA VAL A 58 2.67 -0.87 3.60
C VAL A 58 3.89 -1.30 2.79
N ALA A 59 3.99 -0.84 1.54
CA ALA A 59 5.08 -1.20 0.65
C ALA A 59 6.43 -0.61 1.11
N LYS A 60 6.44 0.64 1.57
CA LYS A 60 7.64 1.32 2.08
C LYS A 60 8.20 0.67 3.35
N ALA A 61 7.31 0.17 4.21
CA ALA A 61 7.71 -0.52 5.44
C ALA A 61 8.21 -1.95 5.21
N TYR A 62 8.11 -2.47 3.98
CA TYR A 62 8.43 -3.87 3.68
C TYR A 62 9.83 -4.25 4.10
N LYS A 63 9.92 -5.30 4.92
CA LYS A 63 11.16 -5.98 5.29
C LYS A 63 10.94 -7.48 5.19
N ARG A 64 11.88 -8.15 4.52
CA ARG A 64 11.88 -9.61 4.42
C ARG A 64 12.74 -10.21 5.52
N GLY A 65 12.26 -11.28 6.13
CA GLY A 65 12.95 -12.00 7.19
C GLY A 65 12.24 -13.28 7.56
N LEU A 66 12.67 -13.90 8.65
CA LEU A 66 11.99 -15.07 9.22
C LEU A 66 10.76 -14.60 9.99
N THR A 67 9.60 -15.05 9.56
CA THR A 67 8.32 -14.82 10.23
C THR A 67 8.21 -15.66 11.50
N HIS A 68 7.21 -15.41 12.32
CA HIS A 68 7.02 -16.08 13.61
C HIS A 68 6.84 -17.60 13.51
N ASP A 69 6.45 -18.10 12.34
CA ASP A 69 6.31 -19.53 12.01
C ASP A 69 7.61 -20.15 11.45
N GLY A 70 8.70 -19.38 11.39
CA GLY A 70 10.01 -19.83 10.90
C GLY A 70 10.13 -19.91 9.39
N THR A 71 9.16 -19.40 8.63
CA THR A 71 9.23 -19.29 7.18
C THR A 71 9.77 -17.92 6.73
N GLU A 72 10.41 -17.85 5.56
CA GLU A 72 10.79 -16.58 4.99
C GLU A 72 9.56 -15.81 4.46
N GLY A 73 9.42 -14.55 4.86
CA GLY A 73 8.28 -13.72 4.46
C GLY A 73 8.46 -12.27 4.86
N ALA A 74 7.38 -11.50 4.74
CA ALA A 74 7.33 -10.13 5.24
C ALA A 74 7.26 -10.16 6.78
N VAL A 75 8.23 -9.53 7.44
CA VAL A 75 8.25 -9.31 8.90
C VAL A 75 7.76 -7.93 9.29
N ASP A 76 7.78 -6.99 8.34
CA ASP A 76 7.22 -5.65 8.47
C ASP A 76 6.71 -5.21 7.09
N GLY A 77 5.63 -4.41 7.05
CA GLY A 77 4.99 -4.03 5.80
C GLY A 77 4.54 -5.21 4.96
N GLY A 78 4.57 -5.07 3.65
CA GLY A 78 4.18 -6.14 2.74
C GLY A 78 4.33 -5.78 1.26
N VAL A 79 4.23 -6.79 0.41
CA VAL A 79 4.12 -6.64 -1.04
C VAL A 79 2.69 -6.25 -1.37
N VAL A 80 2.51 -5.15 -2.10
CA VAL A 80 1.21 -4.58 -2.42
C VAL A 80 0.92 -4.68 -3.91
N GLY A 81 -0.24 -5.23 -4.26
CA GLY A 81 -0.83 -5.14 -5.58
C GLY A 81 -1.96 -4.12 -5.59
N PHE A 82 -1.86 -3.09 -6.42
CA PHE A 82 -2.88 -2.05 -6.57
C PHE A 82 -3.49 -2.13 -7.97
N TYR A 83 -4.76 -2.51 -8.05
CA TYR A 83 -5.53 -2.57 -9.28
C TYR A 83 -6.42 -1.35 -9.39
N SER A 84 -6.07 -0.44 -10.30
CA SER A 84 -6.82 0.79 -10.55
C SER A 84 -7.61 0.67 -11.83
N LEU A 85 -8.94 0.71 -11.72
CA LEU A 85 -9.83 0.63 -12.88
C LEU A 85 -10.27 2.02 -13.38
N GLU A 86 -9.97 3.08 -12.63
CA GLU A 86 -10.35 4.47 -12.95
C GLU A 86 -9.14 5.34 -13.30
N MET A 87 -8.06 5.26 -12.53
CA MET A 87 -6.87 6.11 -12.69
C MET A 87 -5.70 5.35 -13.31
N SER A 88 -4.91 6.04 -14.16
CA SER A 88 -3.68 5.47 -14.69
C SER A 88 -2.59 5.31 -13.61
N ALA A 89 -1.64 4.41 -13.84
CA ALA A 89 -0.49 4.19 -12.97
C ALA A 89 0.33 5.48 -12.77
N GLU A 90 0.48 6.30 -13.83
CA GLU A 90 1.15 7.59 -13.76
C GLU A 90 0.44 8.58 -12.84
N GLN A 91 -0.89 8.64 -12.89
CA GLN A 91 -1.68 9.50 -12.02
C GLN A 91 -1.59 9.07 -10.56
N LEU A 92 -1.59 7.76 -10.29
CA LEU A 92 -1.41 7.22 -8.95
C LEU A 92 0.00 7.49 -8.43
N ALA A 93 1.03 7.26 -9.25
CA ALA A 93 2.41 7.56 -8.88
C ALA A 93 2.62 9.05 -8.57
N ALA A 94 2.07 9.94 -9.41
CA ALA A 94 2.13 11.39 -9.18
C ALA A 94 1.45 11.79 -7.85
N ARG A 95 0.34 11.15 -7.50
CA ARG A 95 -0.35 11.37 -6.22
C ARG A 95 0.50 10.91 -5.03
N ILE A 96 1.05 9.70 -5.10
CA ILE A 96 1.93 9.16 -4.05
C ILE A 96 3.15 10.07 -3.86
N LEU A 97 3.77 10.50 -4.95
CA LEU A 97 4.93 11.40 -4.90
C LEU A 97 4.59 12.76 -4.31
N SER A 98 3.43 13.33 -4.66
CA SER A 98 2.93 14.59 -4.12
C SER A 98 2.77 14.51 -2.59
N GLU A 99 2.19 13.44 -2.10
CA GLU A 99 2.00 13.20 -0.67
C GLU A 99 3.32 12.91 0.05
N ALA A 100 4.15 12.05 -0.51
CA ALA A 100 5.42 11.65 0.11
C ALA A 100 6.46 12.78 0.15
N ALA A 101 6.48 13.65 -0.85
CA ALA A 101 7.36 14.81 -0.91
C ALA A 101 6.78 16.05 -0.21
N GLU A 102 5.49 16.02 0.17
CA GLU A 102 4.75 17.19 0.68
C GLU A 102 4.78 18.36 -0.30
N ILE A 103 4.56 18.07 -1.59
CA ILE A 103 4.56 19.06 -2.67
C ILE A 103 3.21 18.97 -3.40
N PRO A 104 2.49 20.08 -3.61
CA PRO A 104 1.27 20.07 -4.38
C PRO A 104 1.46 19.46 -5.77
N SER A 105 0.57 18.59 -6.19
CA SER A 105 0.66 17.91 -7.49
C SER A 105 0.69 18.86 -8.69
N GLN A 106 0.16 20.08 -8.52
CA GLN A 106 0.24 21.13 -9.52
C GLN A 106 1.69 21.63 -9.71
N GLN A 107 2.44 21.83 -8.62
CA GLN A 107 3.84 22.23 -8.67
C GLN A 107 4.71 21.14 -9.31
N ILE A 108 4.42 19.87 -9.01
CA ILE A 108 5.14 18.74 -9.66
C ILE A 108 4.90 18.77 -11.17
N ARG A 109 3.67 19.04 -11.62
CA ARG A 109 3.35 19.09 -13.06
C ARG A 109 3.92 20.32 -13.76
N SER A 110 3.94 21.48 -13.11
CA SER A 110 4.49 22.71 -13.69
C SER A 110 6.01 22.79 -13.62
N GLY A 111 6.66 21.94 -12.78
CA GLY A 111 8.10 22.02 -12.53
C GLY A 111 8.50 23.21 -11.65
N ASP A 112 7.53 23.91 -11.06
CA ASP A 112 7.77 25.08 -10.19
C ASP A 112 8.07 24.63 -8.75
N MET A 113 9.28 24.14 -8.57
CA MET A 113 9.77 23.62 -7.30
C MET A 113 11.08 24.29 -6.93
N SER A 114 11.25 24.62 -5.66
CA SER A 114 12.54 25.03 -5.09
C SER A 114 13.53 23.84 -5.11
N GLU A 115 14.82 24.13 -4.96
CA GLU A 115 15.84 23.08 -4.89
C GLU A 115 15.60 22.09 -3.74
N THR A 116 15.12 22.57 -2.60
CA THR A 116 14.79 21.74 -1.45
C THR A 116 13.59 20.83 -1.72
N GLU A 117 12.56 21.36 -2.37
CA GLU A 117 11.39 20.58 -2.79
C GLU A 117 11.78 19.52 -3.84
N PHE A 118 12.60 19.91 -4.81
CA PHE A 118 13.09 18.97 -5.81
C PHE A 118 13.89 17.81 -5.19
N ARG A 119 14.72 18.07 -4.19
CA ARG A 119 15.43 17.01 -3.45
C ARG A 119 14.45 16.06 -2.75
N ARG A 120 13.44 16.61 -2.04
CA ARG A 120 12.38 15.78 -1.42
C ARG A 120 11.62 14.94 -2.45
N PHE A 121 11.33 15.52 -3.60
CA PHE A 121 10.69 14.81 -4.71
C PHE A 121 11.55 13.64 -5.21
N VAL A 122 12.84 13.86 -5.43
CA VAL A 122 13.78 12.81 -5.86
C VAL A 122 13.89 11.69 -4.82
N ASP A 123 13.94 12.03 -3.53
CA ASP A 123 14.01 11.04 -2.45
C ASP A 123 12.71 10.22 -2.36
N ALA A 124 11.56 10.88 -2.52
CA ALA A 124 10.27 10.20 -2.60
C ALA A 124 10.17 9.26 -3.81
N ALA A 125 10.67 9.69 -4.97
CA ALA A 125 10.71 8.89 -6.19
C ALA A 125 11.58 7.63 -6.03
N LYS A 126 12.76 7.77 -5.44
CA LYS A 126 13.64 6.63 -5.11
C LYS A 126 12.97 5.65 -4.15
N ALA A 127 12.27 6.16 -3.13
CA ALA A 127 11.55 5.32 -2.18
C ALA A 127 10.40 4.57 -2.85
N LEU A 128 9.66 5.21 -3.75
CA LEU A 128 8.59 4.59 -4.52
C LEU A 128 9.11 3.50 -5.47
N GLU A 129 10.22 3.76 -6.15
CA GLU A 129 10.86 2.80 -7.06
C GLU A 129 11.40 1.57 -6.32
N ALA A 130 11.93 1.76 -5.12
CA ALA A 130 12.52 0.69 -4.31
C ALA A 130 11.49 -0.18 -3.57
N CYS A 131 10.26 0.31 -3.35
CA CYS A 131 9.26 -0.43 -2.60
C CYS A 131 8.49 -1.43 -3.47
N PRO A 132 8.01 -2.56 -2.89
CA PRO A 132 7.28 -3.59 -3.63
C PRO A 132 5.80 -3.22 -3.81
N LEU A 133 5.52 -2.13 -4.53
CA LEU A 133 4.20 -1.66 -4.93
C LEU A 133 4.02 -1.90 -6.43
N PHE A 134 3.10 -2.78 -6.78
CA PHE A 134 2.79 -3.17 -8.15
C PHE A 134 1.44 -2.59 -8.55
N ILE A 135 1.41 -1.70 -9.54
CA ILE A 135 0.20 -1.04 -10.02
C ILE A 135 -0.21 -1.64 -11.36
N ASP A 136 -1.46 -2.07 -11.46
CA ASP A 136 -2.10 -2.51 -12.70
C ASP A 136 -3.28 -1.58 -12.98
N ASP A 137 -3.20 -0.81 -14.06
CA ASP A 137 -4.20 0.16 -14.47
C ASP A 137 -4.99 -0.27 -15.71
N THR A 138 -5.05 -1.57 -15.96
CA THR A 138 -5.84 -2.12 -17.07
C THR A 138 -7.32 -1.79 -16.88
N PRO A 139 -7.93 -1.01 -17.77
CA PRO A 139 -9.33 -0.61 -17.63
C PRO A 139 -10.27 -1.80 -17.83
N ALA A 140 -11.43 -1.73 -17.18
CA ALA A 140 -12.50 -2.74 -17.29
C ALA A 140 -12.04 -4.19 -17.09
N LEU A 141 -11.07 -4.41 -16.20
CA LEU A 141 -10.51 -5.72 -15.93
C LEU A 141 -11.55 -6.63 -15.26
N PRO A 142 -11.96 -7.75 -15.88
CA PRO A 142 -12.89 -8.69 -15.26
C PRO A 142 -12.31 -9.30 -13.99
N ILE A 143 -13.16 -9.57 -12.99
CA ILE A 143 -12.73 -10.11 -11.69
C ILE A 143 -11.95 -11.44 -11.83
N SER A 144 -12.30 -12.26 -12.79
CA SER A 144 -11.59 -13.52 -13.07
C SER A 144 -10.15 -13.28 -13.54
N GLN A 145 -9.93 -12.27 -14.39
CA GLN A 145 -8.61 -11.88 -14.86
C GLN A 145 -7.81 -11.19 -13.74
N LEU A 146 -8.45 -10.31 -12.96
CA LEU A 146 -7.84 -9.69 -11.79
C LEU A 146 -7.34 -10.76 -10.82
N ALA A 147 -8.18 -11.75 -10.51
CA ALA A 147 -7.80 -12.85 -9.63
C ALA A 147 -6.63 -13.68 -10.20
N ALA A 148 -6.60 -13.93 -11.51
CA ALA A 148 -5.49 -14.63 -12.15
C ALA A 148 -4.18 -13.84 -12.07
N ARG A 149 -4.23 -12.53 -12.34
CA ARG A 149 -3.06 -11.63 -12.22
C ARG A 149 -2.56 -11.53 -10.78
N ALA A 150 -3.45 -11.37 -9.81
CA ALA A 150 -3.10 -11.33 -8.39
C ALA A 150 -2.42 -12.63 -7.93
N ARG A 151 -2.93 -13.80 -8.35
CA ARG A 151 -2.28 -15.10 -8.08
C ARG A 151 -0.91 -15.20 -8.74
N ARG A 152 -0.75 -14.68 -9.97
CA ARG A 152 0.54 -14.62 -10.65
C ARG A 152 1.53 -13.73 -9.88
N LEU A 153 1.10 -12.53 -9.49
CA LEU A 153 1.91 -11.60 -8.69
C LEU A 153 2.36 -12.26 -7.40
N LYS A 154 1.44 -12.94 -6.70
CA LYS A 154 1.78 -13.69 -5.48
C LYS A 154 2.86 -14.76 -5.69
N ARG A 155 2.81 -15.48 -6.80
CA ARG A 155 3.81 -16.53 -7.10
C ARG A 155 5.18 -15.96 -7.48
N THR A 156 5.21 -14.80 -8.16
CA THR A 156 6.46 -14.24 -8.72
C THR A 156 7.16 -13.29 -7.75
N HIS A 157 6.43 -12.48 -6.99
CA HIS A 157 6.99 -11.44 -6.13
C HIS A 157 6.50 -11.53 -4.68
N GLY A 158 5.52 -12.35 -4.40
CA GLY A 158 4.74 -12.30 -3.17
C GLY A 158 3.57 -11.32 -3.29
N LEU A 159 2.60 -11.44 -2.40
CA LEU A 159 1.46 -10.52 -2.29
C LEU A 159 0.88 -10.64 -0.90
N ASP A 160 0.92 -9.56 -0.15
CA ASP A 160 0.43 -9.48 1.22
C ASP A 160 -0.86 -8.65 1.29
N VAL A 161 -0.95 -7.58 0.52
CA VAL A 161 -2.12 -6.70 0.44
C VAL A 161 -2.52 -6.50 -1.02
N LEU A 162 -3.81 -6.69 -1.29
CA LEU A 162 -4.43 -6.44 -2.59
C LEU A 162 -5.42 -5.28 -2.45
N ILE A 163 -5.25 -4.23 -3.24
CA ILE A 163 -6.16 -3.08 -3.29
C ILE A 163 -6.81 -3.05 -4.67
N VAL A 164 -8.11 -2.87 -4.70
CA VAL A 164 -8.90 -2.70 -5.93
C VAL A 164 -9.68 -1.40 -5.82
N ASP A 165 -9.36 -0.44 -6.69
CA ASP A 165 -10.01 0.88 -6.77
C ASP A 165 -10.76 0.99 -8.10
N TYR A 166 -12.08 1.16 -8.03
CA TYR A 166 -12.97 1.20 -9.19
C TYR A 166 -14.01 2.30 -9.06
#